data_3883f74180544f39fe6a99ef38269cd6
#
_entry.id   3883f74180544f39fe6a99ef38269cd6
#
_cell.length_a   1.000
_cell.length_b   1.000
_cell.length_c   1.000
_cell.angle_alpha   90.00
_cell.angle_beta   90.00
_cell.angle_gamma   90.00
#
_symmetry.space_group_name_H-M   'P 1'
#
loop_
_entity.id
_entity.type
_entity.pdbx_description
1 polymer ?
#
loop_
_entity_poly.entity_id
_entity_poly.type
_entity_poly.pdbx_seq_one_letter_code
_entity_poly.pdbx_strand_id
1 'polypeptide(L)'
;VYPACALTVSSHYFEPSYVVLGDQFSLVLELDGDSENELVISPFGLPADSGLEIVNKPVVVLVENGQYRVFFSMQAFNIGDYALPPIHIRQGTQKVNTPTYKLKIHSVKNNSDEPDRIRDIKPPILLPIRWWIHVAWSILVLTFLGAIIWFYFYWYRPIRPEENSVVDKLPHEIAYANLDLIE
;
A
#
# COMPACT_ATOMS: atom_id res chain seq x y z
N VAL A 1 -5.79 54.32 -25.22
CA VAL A 1 -5.84 54.33 -23.75
C VAL A 1 -6.83 53.23 -23.40
N TYR A 2 -6.35 52.06 -23.00
CA TYR A 2 -7.21 51.01 -22.47
C TYR A 2 -7.72 51.46 -21.08
N PRO A 3 -9.00 51.30 -20.78
CA PRO A 3 -9.49 51.60 -19.45
C PRO A 3 -8.74 50.71 -18.47
N ALA A 4 -8.12 51.30 -17.43
CA ALA A 4 -7.51 50.56 -16.36
C ALA A 4 -8.58 49.66 -15.77
N CYS A 5 -8.42 48.35 -15.94
CA CYS A 5 -9.35 47.39 -15.35
C CYS A 5 -9.22 47.45 -13.80
N ALA A 6 -10.33 47.67 -13.14
CA ALA A 6 -10.32 47.74 -11.69
C ALA A 6 -10.03 46.34 -11.10
N LEU A 7 -9.08 46.28 -10.16
CA LEU A 7 -8.84 45.01 -9.44
C LEU A 7 -10.07 44.60 -8.63
N THR A 8 -10.70 43.50 -8.98
CA THR A 8 -11.88 42.96 -8.30
C THR A 8 -11.79 41.47 -8.06
N VAL A 9 -12.41 41.00 -6.99
CA VAL A 9 -12.56 39.57 -6.73
C VAL A 9 -13.83 39.07 -7.42
N SER A 10 -13.70 38.26 -8.46
CA SER A 10 -14.84 37.73 -9.23
C SER A 10 -15.46 36.53 -8.59
N SER A 11 -14.68 35.59 -8.08
CA SER A 11 -15.19 34.41 -7.42
C SER A 11 -14.23 33.85 -6.34
N HIS A 12 -14.76 32.98 -5.49
CA HIS A 12 -13.98 32.22 -4.53
C HIS A 12 -14.60 30.85 -4.30
N TYR A 13 -13.75 29.84 -4.10
CA TYR A 13 -14.21 28.51 -3.71
C TYR A 13 -13.11 27.74 -3.00
N PHE A 14 -13.51 26.66 -2.29
CA PHE A 14 -12.58 25.73 -1.66
C PHE A 14 -12.46 24.46 -2.50
N GLU A 15 -11.24 23.96 -2.65
CA GLU A 15 -10.93 22.73 -3.36
C GLU A 15 -10.14 21.77 -2.44
N PRO A 16 -10.72 20.62 -2.06
CA PRO A 16 -12.08 20.14 -2.32
C PRO A 16 -13.15 20.96 -1.58
N SER A 17 -14.39 20.93 -2.08
CA SER A 17 -15.52 21.64 -1.46
C SER A 17 -15.92 21.08 -0.09
N TYR A 18 -15.57 19.84 0.18
CA TYR A 18 -15.78 19.15 1.46
C TYR A 18 -14.42 18.87 2.10
N VAL A 19 -14.12 19.55 3.18
CA VAL A 19 -12.83 19.48 3.87
C VAL A 19 -12.95 18.65 5.15
N VAL A 20 -12.05 17.70 5.30
CA VAL A 20 -11.97 16.79 6.45
C VAL A 20 -10.73 17.11 7.29
N LEU A 21 -10.79 16.77 8.57
CA LEU A 21 -9.68 16.94 9.49
C LEU A 21 -8.41 16.24 8.96
N GLY A 22 -7.31 16.98 8.88
CA GLY A 22 -6.01 16.49 8.44
C GLY A 22 -5.77 16.56 6.93
N ASP A 23 -6.81 16.79 6.13
CA ASP A 23 -6.67 16.94 4.68
C ASP A 23 -6.08 18.31 4.33
N GLN A 24 -5.30 18.31 3.26
CA GLN A 24 -4.85 19.56 2.63
C GLN A 24 -5.93 20.04 1.67
N PHE A 25 -6.26 21.30 1.74
CA PHE A 25 -7.23 21.96 0.85
C PHE A 25 -6.71 23.31 0.39
N SER A 26 -7.31 23.86 -0.65
CA SER A 26 -6.92 25.14 -1.21
C SER A 26 -8.12 26.10 -1.24
N LEU A 27 -7.91 27.33 -0.79
CA LEU A 27 -8.80 28.45 -1.12
C LEU A 27 -8.35 29.00 -2.46
N VAL A 28 -9.24 28.98 -3.44
CA VAL A 28 -9.00 29.53 -4.77
C VAL A 28 -9.74 30.85 -4.88
N LEU A 29 -9.02 31.92 -5.21
CA LEU A 29 -9.58 33.24 -5.50
C LEU A 29 -9.40 33.53 -6.99
N GLU A 30 -10.47 33.90 -7.65
CA GLU A 30 -10.43 34.42 -9.01
C GLU A 30 -10.53 35.94 -8.97
N LEU A 31 -9.59 36.58 -9.60
CA LEU A 31 -9.43 38.03 -9.60
C LEU A 31 -9.39 38.56 -11.04
N ASP A 32 -10.09 39.64 -11.27
CA ASP A 32 -9.96 40.42 -12.51
C ASP A 32 -9.09 41.63 -12.22
N GLY A 33 -8.06 41.85 -13.04
CA GLY A 33 -7.11 42.92 -12.84
C GLY A 33 -6.39 43.30 -14.14
N ASP A 34 -5.34 44.06 -14.00
CA ASP A 34 -4.52 44.49 -15.13
C ASP A 34 -3.40 43.48 -15.39
N SER A 35 -3.26 43.04 -16.63
CA SER A 35 -2.21 42.07 -17.01
C SER A 35 -0.79 42.66 -17.00
N GLU A 36 -0.64 44.01 -16.99
CA GLU A 36 0.67 44.66 -17.01
C GLU A 36 1.31 44.79 -15.63
N ASN A 37 0.52 44.73 -14.56
CA ASN A 37 0.99 44.95 -13.21
C ASN A 37 1.05 43.65 -12.41
N GLU A 38 2.17 43.45 -11.70
CA GLU A 38 2.35 42.29 -10.82
C GLU A 38 1.37 42.32 -9.64
N LEU A 39 0.76 41.16 -9.35
CA LEU A 39 -0.14 40.96 -8.23
C LEU A 39 0.66 40.67 -6.97
N VAL A 40 0.56 41.50 -5.97
CA VAL A 40 1.21 41.30 -4.66
C VAL A 40 0.17 40.98 -3.62
N ILE A 41 0.34 39.82 -2.97
CA ILE A 41 -0.52 39.31 -1.91
C ILE A 41 0.18 39.56 -0.58
N SER A 42 -0.47 40.31 0.30
CA SER A 42 0.05 40.49 1.65
C SER A 42 -0.15 39.23 2.44
N PRO A 43 0.85 38.76 3.23
CA PRO A 43 0.68 37.63 4.09
C PRO A 43 -0.46 37.90 5.07
N PHE A 44 -1.42 37.01 5.13
CA PHE A 44 -2.45 37.05 6.15
C PHE A 44 -2.10 36.06 7.27
N GLY A 45 -2.19 36.56 8.51
CA GLY A 45 -1.93 35.72 9.68
C GLY A 45 -3.19 34.97 10.10
N LEU A 46 -3.11 33.67 10.20
CA LEU A 46 -4.12 32.90 10.91
C LEU A 46 -3.88 33.04 12.42
N PRO A 47 -4.94 33.10 13.25
CA PRO A 47 -4.78 33.06 14.69
C PRO A 47 -4.02 31.78 15.12
N ALA A 48 -3.03 31.92 16.01
CA ALA A 48 -2.18 30.80 16.44
C ALA A 48 -2.98 29.61 17.00
N ASP A 49 -4.13 29.88 17.62
CA ASP A 49 -5.00 28.88 18.24
C ASP A 49 -6.06 28.34 17.25
N SER A 50 -6.05 28.78 15.99
CA SER A 50 -7.11 28.41 15.04
C SER A 50 -7.08 26.96 14.62
N GLY A 51 -5.96 26.23 14.80
CA GLY A 51 -5.81 24.88 14.26
C GLY A 51 -5.80 24.82 12.73
N LEU A 52 -5.62 25.98 12.08
CA LEU A 52 -5.38 26.08 10.64
C LEU A 52 -3.94 26.50 10.38
N GLU A 53 -3.31 25.87 9.41
CA GLU A 53 -1.93 26.19 9.02
C GLU A 53 -1.86 26.42 7.51
N ILE A 54 -1.06 27.42 7.11
CA ILE A 54 -0.76 27.66 5.69
C ILE A 54 0.45 26.81 5.34
N VAL A 55 0.25 25.84 4.46
CA VAL A 55 1.29 24.87 4.09
C VAL A 55 2.32 25.48 3.16
N ASN A 56 1.87 26.28 2.19
CA ASN A 56 2.73 26.86 1.17
C ASN A 56 2.43 28.34 0.94
N LYS A 57 3.40 29.06 0.38
CA LYS A 57 3.18 30.42 -0.12
C LYS A 57 2.07 30.40 -1.18
N PRO A 58 1.26 31.49 -1.27
CA PRO A 58 0.22 31.56 -2.27
C PRO A 58 0.82 31.51 -3.69
N VAL A 59 0.19 30.71 -4.55
CA VAL A 59 0.58 30.56 -5.93
C VAL A 59 -0.36 31.40 -6.79
N VAL A 60 0.19 32.31 -7.59
CA VAL A 60 -0.56 33.18 -8.51
C VAL A 60 -0.37 32.66 -9.92
N VAL A 61 -1.48 32.40 -10.60
CA VAL A 61 -1.51 31.94 -11.98
C VAL A 61 -2.29 32.97 -12.80
N LEU A 62 -1.67 33.54 -13.82
CA LEU A 62 -2.36 34.35 -14.83
C LEU A 62 -3.04 33.38 -15.81
N VAL A 63 -4.37 33.47 -15.91
CA VAL A 63 -5.16 32.56 -16.77
C VAL A 63 -5.24 33.15 -18.20
N GLU A 64 -5.94 34.25 -18.36
CA GLU A 64 -6.07 34.96 -19.63
C GLU A 64 -6.50 36.42 -19.38
N ASN A 65 -6.12 37.36 -20.27
CA ASN A 65 -6.66 38.73 -20.35
C ASN A 65 -6.84 39.46 -19.01
N GLY A 66 -5.87 39.34 -18.08
CA GLY A 66 -5.94 40.03 -16.80
C GLY A 66 -6.71 39.27 -15.71
N GLN A 67 -7.12 38.03 -15.98
CA GLN A 67 -7.68 37.15 -14.96
C GLN A 67 -6.58 36.38 -14.23
N TYR A 68 -6.58 36.48 -12.91
CA TYR A 68 -5.64 35.81 -12.03
C TYR A 68 -6.37 34.78 -11.19
N ARG A 69 -5.73 33.64 -11.00
CA ARG A 69 -6.18 32.64 -10.06
C ARG A 69 -5.14 32.45 -8.98
N VAL A 70 -5.54 32.64 -7.72
CA VAL A 70 -4.65 32.57 -6.56
C VAL A 70 -5.04 31.38 -5.71
N PHE A 71 -4.07 30.52 -5.43
CA PHE A 71 -4.23 29.33 -4.62
C PHE A 71 -3.56 29.52 -3.26
N PHE A 72 -4.33 29.34 -2.20
CA PHE A 72 -3.84 29.31 -0.82
C PHE A 72 -3.98 27.91 -0.29
N SER A 73 -2.86 27.17 -0.18
CA SER A 73 -2.86 25.81 0.34
C SER A 73 -2.82 25.82 1.86
N MET A 74 -3.80 25.19 2.47
CA MET A 74 -4.01 25.16 3.92
C MET A 74 -4.27 23.74 4.39
N GLN A 75 -4.07 23.49 5.70
CA GLN A 75 -4.37 22.26 6.36
C GLN A 75 -5.06 22.54 7.70
N ALA A 76 -6.06 21.72 8.07
CA ALA A 76 -6.81 21.87 9.30
C ALA A 76 -6.50 20.74 10.28
N PHE A 77 -6.23 21.10 11.52
CA PHE A 77 -5.91 20.16 12.61
C PHE A 77 -7.00 20.07 13.68
N ASN A 78 -8.05 20.91 13.60
CA ASN A 78 -9.20 20.87 14.49
C ASN A 78 -10.49 20.85 13.69
N ILE A 79 -11.53 20.25 14.26
CA ILE A 79 -12.88 20.24 13.70
C ILE A 79 -13.60 21.51 14.12
N GLY A 80 -14.41 22.08 13.24
CA GLY A 80 -15.23 23.25 13.58
C GLY A 80 -15.50 24.17 12.42
N ASP A 81 -16.13 25.29 12.75
CA ASP A 81 -16.41 26.39 11.82
C ASP A 81 -15.33 27.45 11.93
N TYR A 82 -14.67 27.76 10.84
CA TYR A 82 -13.58 28.72 10.76
C TYR A 82 -13.98 29.94 9.95
N ALA A 83 -13.51 31.11 10.41
CA ALA A 83 -13.61 32.36 9.68
C ALA A 83 -12.21 32.78 9.25
N LEU A 84 -11.92 32.69 7.97
CA LEU A 84 -10.66 33.17 7.39
C LEU A 84 -10.65 34.70 7.38
N PRO A 85 -9.59 35.36 7.89
CA PRO A 85 -9.49 36.79 7.89
C PRO A 85 -9.44 37.36 6.46
N PRO A 86 -9.75 38.65 6.28
CA PRO A 86 -9.65 39.31 4.98
C PRO A 86 -8.21 39.26 4.47
N ILE A 87 -8.08 38.95 3.19
CA ILE A 87 -6.79 38.93 2.48
C ILE A 87 -6.62 40.27 1.75
N HIS A 88 -5.47 40.90 1.95
CA HIS A 88 -5.13 42.16 1.27
C HIS A 88 -4.35 41.89 -0.01
N ILE A 89 -4.93 42.24 -1.12
CA ILE A 89 -4.35 42.07 -2.45
C ILE A 89 -4.10 43.43 -3.06
N ARG A 90 -2.90 43.62 -3.63
CA ARG A 90 -2.49 44.86 -4.27
C ARG A 90 -1.97 44.58 -5.68
N GLN A 91 -2.37 45.41 -6.61
CA GLN A 91 -1.85 45.43 -7.95
C GLN A 91 -1.52 46.89 -8.39
N GLY A 92 -0.24 47.19 -8.50
CA GLY A 92 0.19 48.59 -8.71
C GLY A 92 -0.29 49.50 -7.58
N THR A 93 -1.12 50.48 -7.91
CA THR A 93 -1.73 51.45 -6.96
C THR A 93 -3.08 50.97 -6.41
N GLN A 94 -3.70 49.97 -7.03
CA GLN A 94 -5.00 49.44 -6.61
C GLN A 94 -4.85 48.46 -5.45
N LYS A 95 -5.83 48.52 -4.53
CA LYS A 95 -5.91 47.60 -3.38
C LYS A 95 -7.32 47.07 -3.24
N VAL A 96 -7.42 45.77 -3.03
CA VAL A 96 -8.67 45.09 -2.76
C VAL A 96 -8.53 44.24 -1.48
N ASN A 97 -9.57 44.29 -0.66
CA ASN A 97 -9.68 43.43 0.51
C ASN A 97 -10.77 42.39 0.26
N THR A 98 -10.45 41.15 0.49
CA THR A 98 -11.48 40.09 0.40
C THR A 98 -12.41 40.13 1.60
N PRO A 99 -13.64 39.66 1.47
CA PRO A 99 -14.49 39.42 2.64
C PRO A 99 -13.92 38.28 3.50
N THR A 100 -14.49 38.13 4.69
CA THR A 100 -14.23 36.96 5.55
C THR A 100 -14.90 35.74 4.98
N TYR A 101 -14.13 34.70 4.72
CA TYR A 101 -14.65 33.44 4.20
C TYR A 101 -14.91 32.45 5.34
N LYS A 102 -16.07 31.79 5.29
CA LYS A 102 -16.42 30.75 6.25
C LYS A 102 -16.09 29.36 5.71
N LEU A 103 -15.42 28.56 6.52
CA LEU A 103 -15.02 27.21 6.19
C LEU A 103 -15.48 26.27 7.32
N LYS A 104 -16.08 25.16 6.96
CA LYS A 104 -16.45 24.10 7.92
C LYS A 104 -15.58 22.89 7.72
N ILE A 105 -14.88 22.48 8.78
CA ILE A 105 -14.05 21.29 8.82
C ILE A 105 -14.83 20.15 9.45
N HIS A 106 -14.94 19.06 8.71
CA HIS A 106 -15.70 17.88 9.11
C HIS A 106 -14.81 16.84 9.79
N SER A 107 -15.41 16.03 10.66
CA SER A 107 -14.74 14.86 11.21
C SER A 107 -14.59 13.76 10.15
N VAL A 108 -13.48 13.01 10.19
CA VAL A 108 -13.29 11.78 9.40
C VAL A 108 -14.31 10.71 9.79
N LYS A 109 -14.86 10.81 11.01
CA LYS A 109 -15.82 9.84 11.53
C LYS A 109 -17.15 9.99 10.80
N ASN A 110 -17.53 8.98 10.00
CA ASN A 110 -18.85 8.91 9.40
C ASN A 110 -19.92 8.90 10.51
N ASN A 111 -20.99 9.69 10.33
CA ASN A 111 -22.12 9.74 11.24
C ASN A 111 -22.87 8.40 11.43
N SER A 112 -22.52 7.38 10.63
CA SER A 112 -23.03 6.01 10.76
C SER A 112 -22.22 5.16 11.77
N ASP A 113 -21.09 5.64 12.23
CA ASP A 113 -20.36 4.95 13.30
C ASP A 113 -21.00 5.36 14.64
N GLU A 114 -21.70 4.43 15.27
CA GLU A 114 -22.25 4.60 16.63
C GLU A 114 -21.14 5.18 17.53
N PRO A 115 -21.39 6.30 18.25
CA PRO A 115 -20.37 7.05 18.95
C PRO A 115 -19.67 6.27 20.08
N ASP A 116 -20.18 5.13 20.47
CA ASP A 116 -19.76 4.42 21.68
C ASP A 116 -19.19 3.00 21.44
N ARG A 117 -19.14 2.54 20.19
CA ARG A 117 -18.50 1.27 19.91
C ARG A 117 -17.10 1.49 19.34
N ILE A 118 -16.12 1.36 20.23
CA ILE A 118 -14.74 1.05 19.79
C ILE A 118 -14.87 -0.24 18.98
N ARG A 119 -14.66 -0.16 17.66
CA ARG A 119 -14.62 -1.36 16.83
C ARG A 119 -13.54 -2.27 17.38
N ASP A 120 -13.95 -3.47 17.72
CA ASP A 120 -13.02 -4.51 18.16
C ASP A 120 -11.91 -4.68 17.11
N ILE A 121 -10.69 -4.81 17.58
CA ILE A 121 -9.54 -5.07 16.72
C ILE A 121 -9.85 -6.36 15.97
N LYS A 122 -9.88 -6.30 14.65
CA LYS A 122 -10.07 -7.49 13.82
C LYS A 122 -9.11 -8.57 14.30
N PRO A 123 -9.61 -9.76 14.67
CA PRO A 123 -8.73 -10.84 15.08
C PRO A 123 -7.72 -11.13 13.96
N PRO A 124 -6.50 -11.56 14.30
CA PRO A 124 -5.50 -11.90 13.31
C PRO A 124 -6.08 -12.94 12.35
N ILE A 125 -5.97 -12.69 11.06
CA ILE A 125 -6.39 -13.63 10.02
C ILE A 125 -5.46 -14.84 10.13
N LEU A 126 -5.97 -15.93 10.69
CA LEU A 126 -5.27 -17.21 10.68
C LEU A 126 -5.20 -17.65 9.21
N LEU A 127 -4.03 -17.55 8.61
CA LEU A 127 -3.78 -18.12 7.29
C LEU A 127 -4.01 -19.63 7.41
N PRO A 128 -4.86 -20.23 6.55
CA PRO A 128 -5.06 -21.67 6.58
C PRO A 128 -3.73 -22.34 6.27
N ILE A 129 -3.14 -22.99 7.29
CA ILE A 129 -1.94 -23.80 7.10
C ILE A 129 -2.34 -24.85 6.07
N ARG A 130 -1.72 -24.83 4.92
CA ARG A 130 -1.95 -25.80 3.84
C ARG A 130 -1.43 -27.16 4.32
N TRP A 131 -2.24 -27.87 5.08
CA TRP A 131 -1.93 -29.18 5.66
C TRP A 131 -1.43 -30.20 4.63
N TRP A 132 -1.86 -30.08 3.37
CA TRP A 132 -1.41 -30.93 2.28
C TRP A 132 0.09 -30.80 1.97
N ILE A 133 0.75 -29.68 2.32
CA ILE A 133 2.20 -29.51 2.18
C ILE A 133 2.91 -30.48 3.12
N HIS A 134 2.42 -30.63 4.36
CA HIS A 134 3.00 -31.58 5.32
C HIS A 134 2.78 -33.02 4.85
N VAL A 135 1.62 -33.32 4.25
CA VAL A 135 1.34 -34.64 3.66
C VAL A 135 2.27 -34.92 2.48
N ALA A 136 2.49 -33.94 1.60
CA ALA A 136 3.41 -34.09 0.48
C ALA A 136 4.86 -34.36 0.94
N TRP A 137 5.34 -33.63 1.94
CA TRP A 137 6.65 -33.88 2.55
C TRP A 137 6.76 -35.24 3.21
N SER A 138 5.72 -35.71 3.89
CA SER A 138 5.69 -37.03 4.51
C SER A 138 5.79 -38.15 3.48
N ILE A 139 5.06 -38.04 2.37
CA ILE A 139 5.12 -39.00 1.26
C ILE A 139 6.52 -39.01 0.65
N LEU A 140 7.13 -37.84 0.43
CA LEU A 140 8.48 -37.75 -0.13
C LEU A 140 9.53 -38.41 0.76
N VAL A 141 9.46 -38.21 2.08
CA VAL A 141 10.36 -38.86 3.03
C VAL A 141 10.14 -40.37 3.04
N LEU A 142 8.88 -40.84 3.01
CA LEU A 142 8.57 -42.25 3.02
C LEU A 142 9.06 -42.97 1.74
N THR A 143 8.90 -42.35 0.57
CA THR A 143 9.40 -42.90 -0.68
C THR A 143 10.94 -42.96 -0.72
N PHE A 144 11.60 -41.96 -0.15
CA PHE A 144 13.06 -41.94 -0.05
C PHE A 144 13.60 -43.03 0.87
N LEU A 145 12.96 -43.22 2.04
CA LEU A 145 13.29 -44.31 2.94
C LEU A 145 13.05 -45.70 2.30
N GLY A 146 11.93 -45.85 1.61
CA GLY A 146 11.64 -47.07 0.86
C GLY A 146 12.69 -47.39 -0.22
N ALA A 147 13.14 -46.38 -0.94
CA ALA A 147 14.20 -46.54 -1.94
C ALA A 147 15.54 -46.94 -1.32
N ILE A 148 15.90 -46.36 -0.15
CA ILE A 148 17.12 -46.75 0.58
C ILE A 148 17.06 -48.19 1.01
N ILE A 149 15.93 -48.63 1.62
CA ILE A 149 15.73 -50.01 2.08
C ILE A 149 15.80 -50.97 0.88
N TRP A 150 15.11 -50.67 -0.22
CA TRP A 150 15.13 -51.45 -1.43
C TRP A 150 16.54 -51.59 -1.99
N PHE A 151 17.31 -50.47 -2.06
CA PHE A 151 18.69 -50.43 -2.53
C PHE A 151 19.59 -51.27 -1.60
N TYR A 152 19.42 -51.17 -0.28
CA TYR A 152 20.13 -51.97 0.68
C TYR A 152 19.89 -53.47 0.44
N PHE A 153 18.64 -53.92 0.33
CA PHE A 153 18.32 -55.33 0.06
C PHE A 153 18.78 -55.77 -1.34
N TYR A 154 18.78 -54.89 -2.32
CA TYR A 154 19.28 -55.23 -3.66
C TYR A 154 20.81 -55.42 -3.66
N TRP A 155 21.53 -54.53 -2.98
CA TRP A 155 22.99 -54.61 -2.88
C TRP A 155 23.49 -55.69 -1.97
N TYR A 156 22.82 -55.89 -0.84
CA TYR A 156 23.14 -56.93 0.16
C TYR A 156 22.41 -58.23 -0.07
N ARG A 157 21.78 -58.49 -1.21
CA ARG A 157 21.35 -59.85 -1.57
C ARG A 157 22.58 -60.75 -1.43
N PRO A 158 22.64 -61.66 -0.47
CA PRO A 158 23.72 -62.62 -0.43
C PRO A 158 23.61 -63.38 -1.78
N ILE A 159 24.69 -63.34 -2.56
CA ILE A 159 24.88 -64.26 -3.66
C ILE A 159 24.70 -65.62 -3.02
N ARG A 160 23.52 -66.22 -3.19
CA ARG A 160 23.38 -67.66 -2.79
C ARG A 160 24.49 -68.33 -3.55
N PRO A 161 25.48 -68.97 -2.85
CA PRO A 161 26.36 -69.85 -3.57
C PRO A 161 25.44 -70.82 -4.28
N GLU A 162 25.57 -70.95 -5.61
CA GLU A 162 25.00 -72.09 -6.31
C GLU A 162 25.47 -73.29 -5.48
N GLU A 163 24.57 -73.88 -4.76
CA GLU A 163 24.76 -75.17 -4.15
C GLU A 163 24.89 -76.09 -5.39
N ASN A 164 26.15 -76.14 -5.91
CA ASN A 164 26.55 -77.25 -6.78
C ASN A 164 26.10 -78.47 -6.01
N SER A 165 24.95 -78.99 -6.38
CA SER A 165 24.58 -80.33 -6.08
C SER A 165 25.65 -81.23 -6.72
N VAL A 166 26.81 -81.22 -6.13
CA VAL A 166 27.68 -82.38 -6.22
C VAL A 166 26.75 -83.47 -5.67
N VAL A 167 26.16 -84.18 -6.64
CA VAL A 167 25.46 -85.40 -6.35
C VAL A 167 26.52 -86.20 -5.60
N ASP A 168 26.41 -86.19 -4.27
CA ASP A 168 27.27 -86.99 -3.39
C ASP A 168 26.87 -88.42 -3.68
N LYS A 169 27.49 -88.96 -4.78
CA LYS A 169 27.30 -90.38 -5.08
C LYS A 169 27.75 -91.12 -3.87
N LEU A 170 26.82 -91.87 -3.29
CA LEU A 170 27.10 -92.61 -2.14
C LEU A 170 28.35 -93.50 -2.40
N PRO A 171 29.25 -93.64 -1.40
CA PRO A 171 30.53 -94.34 -1.58
C PRO A 171 30.42 -95.73 -2.21
N HIS A 172 29.30 -96.39 -2.03
CA HIS A 172 29.02 -97.73 -2.60
C HIS A 172 28.72 -97.63 -4.12
N GLU A 173 28.10 -96.58 -4.63
CA GLU A 173 27.87 -96.41 -6.11
C GLU A 173 29.20 -96.14 -6.87
N ILE A 174 30.13 -95.39 -6.24
CA ILE A 174 31.48 -95.21 -6.78
C ILE A 174 32.26 -96.54 -6.82
N ALA A 175 32.05 -97.40 -5.74
CA ALA A 175 32.70 -98.68 -5.72
C ALA A 175 32.14 -99.66 -6.76
N TYR A 176 30.88 -99.70 -7.05
CA TYR A 176 30.29 -100.47 -8.11
C TYR A 176 30.68 -100.05 -9.51
N ALA A 177 30.70 -98.73 -9.75
CA ALA A 177 31.15 -98.19 -11.06
C ALA A 177 32.63 -98.53 -11.34
N ASN A 178 33.45 -98.65 -10.34
CA ASN A 178 34.85 -99.07 -10.51
C ASN A 178 35.00 -100.59 -10.65
N LEU A 179 34.07 -101.38 -10.26
CA LEU A 179 34.08 -102.83 -10.47
C LEU A 179 33.69 -103.18 -11.91
N ASP A 180 32.71 -102.49 -12.48
CA ASP A 180 32.31 -102.68 -13.88
C ASP A 180 33.40 -102.23 -14.91
N LEU A 181 34.45 -101.57 -14.51
CA LEU A 181 35.55 -101.17 -15.36
C LEU A 181 36.71 -102.21 -15.42
N ILE A 182 36.60 -103.30 -14.67
CA ILE A 182 37.67 -104.35 -14.53
C ILE A 182 37.29 -105.68 -15.26
N GLU A 183 36.06 -105.78 -15.77
CA GLU A 183 35.67 -106.86 -16.67
C GLU A 183 35.88 -106.41 -18.19
#